data_e10de84504d2bc0d2b0e5e2ddd5c3aa6
#
_entry.id   e10de84504d2bc0d2b0e5e2ddd5c3aa6
#
_cell.length_a   1.000
_cell.length_b   1.000
_cell.length_c   1.000
_cell.angle_alpha   90.00
_cell.angle_beta   90.00
_cell.angle_gamma   90.00
#
_symmetry.space_group_name_H-M   'P 1'
#
loop_
_entity.id
_entity.type
_entity.pdbx_description
1 polymer ?
#
loop_
_entity_poly.entity_id
_entity_poly.type
_entity_poly.pdbx_seq_one_letter_code
_entity_poly.pdbx_strand_id
1 'polypeptide(L)'
;MRTLEPVSSDLMRESQYLREIMGLDPVTDHNRIVYLDTCFEFPWDTTRALELALFRTFAVPSVAAVLDASGEFDRRAQKRYDDTDLILSTIVEAGYDSDDGKRAIRQMNRIHGRFEIANEDFLYVLSSFVFEPIRWNARFGWRPLVEAERLATFQFWLEVGRRMAIKEIPATYEELQRFNQEYERANFRPTEEARRVGLATRDMFLAWFPGLPKRFGAQAIYALMDEPLLAAFGFPRPPRPVRAAVEASLRTRARAVALLPPRRNPRLRTRRKTRSYGQDWQLEELGPA
;
A
#
# COMPACT_ATOMS: atom_id res chain seq x y z
N MET A 1 -20.67 -3.73 -16.94
CA MET A 1 -19.31 -3.20 -16.71
C MET A 1 -18.97 -2.30 -17.90
N ARG A 2 -19.07 -0.97 -17.77
CA ARG A 2 -18.65 -0.07 -18.86
C ARG A 2 -17.13 0.03 -18.79
N THR A 3 -16.46 -0.47 -19.79
CA THR A 3 -15.04 -0.19 -20.06
C THR A 3 -14.89 1.32 -20.24
N LEU A 4 -14.24 1.97 -19.30
CA LEU A 4 -13.87 3.37 -19.42
C LEU A 4 -12.74 3.45 -20.43
N GLU A 5 -12.94 4.20 -21.52
CA GLU A 5 -11.89 4.53 -22.48
C GLU A 5 -10.70 5.17 -21.74
N PRO A 6 -9.46 4.79 -22.10
CA PRO A 6 -8.27 5.42 -21.54
C PRO A 6 -8.30 6.92 -21.90
N VAL A 7 -7.93 7.76 -20.94
CA VAL A 7 -7.70 9.19 -21.17
C VAL A 7 -6.73 9.32 -22.34
N SER A 8 -7.12 10.08 -23.38
CA SER A 8 -6.32 10.31 -24.58
C SER A 8 -4.87 10.63 -24.24
N SER A 9 -3.92 9.96 -24.89
CA SER A 9 -2.48 10.11 -24.72
C SER A 9 -1.97 11.55 -24.89
N ASP A 10 -2.73 12.41 -25.55
CA ASP A 10 -2.37 13.78 -25.92
C ASP A 10 -2.46 14.80 -24.76
N LEU A 11 -2.99 14.40 -23.58
CA LEU A 11 -3.12 15.25 -22.39
C LEU A 11 -2.21 14.80 -21.24
N MET A 12 -1.41 13.77 -21.45
CA MET A 12 -0.51 13.30 -20.39
C MET A 12 0.70 14.22 -20.32
N ARG A 13 0.86 14.88 -19.16
CA ARG A 13 2.09 15.59 -18.82
C ARG A 13 3.28 14.64 -19.03
N GLU A 14 4.15 14.98 -19.97
CA GLU A 14 5.42 14.25 -20.18
C GLU A 14 6.38 14.59 -19.04
N SER A 15 6.31 13.79 -17.96
CA SER A 15 7.23 13.94 -16.83
C SER A 15 8.65 13.55 -17.25
N GLN A 16 9.65 14.34 -16.82
CA GLN A 16 11.06 13.96 -16.97
C GLN A 16 11.35 12.59 -16.36
N TYR A 17 10.66 12.22 -15.27
CA TYR A 17 10.81 10.94 -14.60
C TYR A 17 10.22 9.79 -15.41
N LEU A 18 9.08 9.99 -16.06
CA LEU A 18 8.53 9.00 -16.97
C LEU A 18 9.46 8.75 -18.16
N ARG A 19 10.09 9.80 -18.71
CA ARG A 19 11.09 9.65 -19.78
C ARG A 19 12.32 8.87 -19.29
N GLU A 20 12.79 9.14 -18.06
CA GLU A 20 13.87 8.36 -17.43
C GLU A 20 13.47 6.90 -17.30
N ILE A 21 12.29 6.62 -16.72
CA ILE A 21 11.74 5.27 -16.52
C ILE A 21 11.66 4.49 -17.84
N MET A 22 11.19 5.13 -18.91
CA MET A 22 11.07 4.48 -20.22
C MET A 22 12.42 4.14 -20.86
N GLY A 23 13.53 4.70 -20.38
CA GLY A 23 14.89 4.37 -20.79
C GLY A 23 15.59 3.33 -19.91
N LEU A 24 14.94 2.88 -18.82
CA LEU A 24 15.48 1.91 -17.88
C LEU A 24 14.95 0.50 -18.14
N ASP A 25 15.74 -0.51 -17.76
CA ASP A 25 15.30 -1.91 -17.78
C ASP A 25 14.54 -2.24 -16.48
N PRO A 26 13.25 -2.65 -16.56
CA PRO A 26 12.45 -2.92 -15.37
C PRO A 26 12.93 -4.12 -14.55
N VAL A 27 13.82 -4.97 -15.08
CA VAL A 27 14.38 -6.11 -14.34
C VAL A 27 15.65 -5.72 -13.59
N THR A 28 16.55 -4.96 -14.20
CA THR A 28 17.82 -4.57 -13.58
C THR A 28 17.75 -3.25 -12.82
N ASP A 29 16.92 -2.32 -13.29
CA ASP A 29 16.83 -0.97 -12.76
C ASP A 29 15.59 -0.74 -11.90
N HIS A 30 14.90 -1.83 -11.48
CA HIS A 30 13.63 -1.74 -10.73
C HIS A 30 13.71 -0.91 -9.45
N ASN A 31 14.87 -0.90 -8.74
CA ASN A 31 15.06 -0.03 -7.58
C ASN A 31 14.90 1.44 -7.95
N ARG A 32 15.51 1.85 -9.08
CA ARG A 32 15.45 3.24 -9.56
C ARG A 32 14.05 3.60 -10.01
N ILE A 33 13.38 2.72 -10.75
CA ILE A 33 12.01 2.94 -11.23
C ILE A 33 11.04 3.09 -10.05
N VAL A 34 11.08 2.17 -9.09
CA VAL A 34 10.19 2.21 -7.89
C VAL A 34 10.47 3.46 -7.04
N TYR A 35 11.74 3.88 -6.92
CA TYR A 35 12.08 5.12 -6.25
C TYR A 35 11.48 6.35 -6.96
N LEU A 36 11.60 6.43 -8.28
CA LEU A 36 11.03 7.52 -9.08
C LEU A 36 9.50 7.58 -8.93
N ASP A 37 8.83 6.44 -9.02
CA ASP A 37 7.39 6.35 -8.85
C ASP A 37 6.94 6.79 -7.46
N THR A 38 7.57 6.23 -6.43
CA THR A 38 7.15 6.46 -5.05
C THR A 38 7.50 7.85 -4.55
N CYS A 39 8.66 8.39 -4.93
CA CYS A 39 9.15 9.64 -4.37
C CYS A 39 8.82 10.87 -5.22
N PHE A 40 8.57 10.71 -6.52
CA PHE A 40 8.35 11.84 -7.44
C PHE A 40 7.00 11.80 -8.15
N GLU A 41 6.67 10.68 -8.83
CA GLU A 41 5.47 10.59 -9.66
C GLU A 41 4.18 10.45 -8.84
N PHE A 42 4.15 9.50 -7.89
CA PHE A 42 2.96 9.08 -7.17
C PHE A 42 3.09 9.08 -5.63
N PRO A 43 3.84 9.97 -4.97
CA PRO A 43 4.15 9.82 -3.54
C PRO A 43 2.91 9.79 -2.62
N TRP A 44 1.84 10.50 -3.00
CA TRP A 44 0.59 10.45 -2.25
C TRP A 44 -0.21 9.20 -2.60
N ASP A 45 -0.28 8.86 -3.89
CA ASP A 45 -1.05 7.74 -4.39
C ASP A 45 -0.48 6.41 -3.89
N THR A 46 0.85 6.24 -3.89
CA THR A 46 1.50 5.06 -3.33
C THR A 46 1.19 4.89 -1.84
N THR A 47 1.23 5.98 -1.05
CA THR A 47 0.86 5.89 0.38
C THR A 47 -0.60 5.43 0.55
N ARG A 48 -1.56 6.00 -0.20
CA ARG A 48 -2.97 5.59 -0.13
C ARG A 48 -3.20 4.16 -0.60
N ALA A 49 -2.49 3.75 -1.64
CA ALA A 49 -2.56 2.37 -2.14
C ALA A 49 -2.03 1.36 -1.12
N LEU A 50 -0.91 1.65 -0.46
CA LEU A 50 -0.34 0.76 0.58
C LEU A 50 -1.23 0.70 1.83
N GLU A 51 -1.91 1.79 2.18
CA GLU A 51 -2.93 1.76 3.25
C GLU A 51 -4.11 0.85 2.89
N LEU A 52 -4.56 0.87 1.65
CA LEU A 52 -5.60 -0.04 1.18
C LEU A 52 -5.08 -1.48 1.12
N ALA A 53 -3.83 -1.70 0.72
CA ALA A 53 -3.17 -3.00 0.78
C ALA A 53 -3.20 -3.58 2.21
N LEU A 54 -2.86 -2.78 3.22
CA LEU A 54 -2.94 -3.19 4.63
C LEU A 54 -4.35 -3.59 5.02
N PHE A 55 -5.38 -2.82 4.65
CA PHE A 55 -6.76 -3.24 4.88
C PHE A 55 -7.06 -4.61 4.25
N ARG A 56 -6.63 -4.85 3.01
CA ARG A 56 -6.85 -6.14 2.34
C ARG A 56 -6.20 -7.29 3.10
N THR A 57 -4.99 -7.10 3.61
CA THR A 57 -4.31 -8.16 4.38
C THR A 57 -5.04 -8.48 5.68
N PHE A 58 -5.65 -7.50 6.32
CA PHE A 58 -6.41 -7.68 7.58
C PHE A 58 -7.76 -8.40 7.37
N ALA A 59 -8.24 -8.54 6.13
CA ALA A 59 -9.42 -9.31 5.80
C ALA A 59 -9.17 -10.83 5.76
N VAL A 60 -7.91 -11.26 5.83
CA VAL A 60 -7.51 -12.67 5.90
C VAL A 60 -7.56 -13.13 7.36
N PRO A 61 -8.36 -14.17 7.71
CA PRO A 61 -8.56 -14.61 9.10
C PRO A 61 -7.28 -14.94 9.87
N SER A 62 -6.33 -15.64 9.25
CA SER A 62 -5.04 -15.98 9.87
C SER A 62 -4.21 -14.74 10.19
N VAL A 63 -4.13 -13.78 9.25
CA VAL A 63 -3.44 -12.50 9.45
C VAL A 63 -4.15 -11.68 10.54
N ALA A 64 -5.47 -11.58 10.48
CA ALA A 64 -6.26 -10.85 11.48
C ALA A 64 -6.07 -11.43 12.88
N ALA A 65 -6.05 -12.76 13.02
CA ALA A 65 -5.85 -13.43 14.31
C ALA A 65 -4.48 -13.08 14.93
N VAL A 66 -3.40 -13.09 14.14
CA VAL A 66 -2.07 -12.68 14.61
C VAL A 66 -2.05 -11.21 15.05
N LEU A 67 -2.66 -10.33 14.27
CA LEU A 67 -2.71 -8.89 14.57
C LEU A 67 -3.54 -8.58 15.81
N ASP A 68 -4.69 -9.22 15.96
CA ASP A 68 -5.58 -9.08 17.11
C ASP A 68 -4.92 -9.62 18.38
N ALA A 69 -4.32 -10.81 18.32
CA ALA A 69 -3.61 -11.41 19.44
C ALA A 69 -2.40 -10.56 19.91
N SER A 70 -1.76 -9.81 19.01
CA SER A 70 -0.68 -8.88 19.39
C SER A 70 -1.17 -7.73 20.27
N GLY A 71 -2.45 -7.35 20.18
CA GLY A 71 -3.06 -6.21 20.87
C GLY A 71 -2.54 -4.84 20.44
N GLU A 72 -1.69 -4.77 19.40
CA GLU A 72 -1.08 -3.51 18.96
C GLU A 72 -2.11 -2.57 18.33
N PHE A 73 -3.06 -3.11 17.56
CA PHE A 73 -4.11 -2.30 16.94
C PHE A 73 -5.10 -1.73 17.94
N ASP A 74 -5.37 -2.45 19.03
CA ASP A 74 -6.24 -1.96 20.10
C ASP A 74 -5.54 -0.85 20.92
N ARG A 75 -4.30 -1.07 21.30
CA ARG A 75 -3.57 -0.17 22.20
C ARG A 75 -2.82 0.96 21.48
N ARG A 76 -2.23 0.71 20.31
CA ARG A 76 -1.26 1.60 19.66
C ARG A 76 -1.34 1.56 18.12
N ALA A 77 -2.57 1.57 17.56
CA ALA A 77 -2.79 1.46 16.11
C ALA A 77 -1.95 2.47 15.30
N GLN A 78 -1.83 3.71 15.78
CA GLN A 78 -1.03 4.74 15.11
C GLN A 78 0.46 4.38 15.08
N LYS A 79 1.01 3.89 16.20
CA LYS A 79 2.42 3.46 16.23
C LYS A 79 2.65 2.28 15.29
N ARG A 80 1.74 1.29 15.30
CA ARG A 80 1.83 0.13 14.40
C ARG A 80 1.79 0.53 12.92
N TYR A 81 0.98 1.53 12.58
CA TYR A 81 0.97 2.13 11.24
C TYR A 81 2.30 2.81 10.91
N ASP A 82 2.78 3.69 11.80
CA ASP A 82 4.02 4.46 11.59
C ASP A 82 5.24 3.52 11.51
N ASP A 83 5.32 2.46 12.32
CA ASP A 83 6.36 1.43 12.25
C ASP A 83 6.43 0.80 10.85
N THR A 84 5.28 0.40 10.33
CA THR A 84 5.21 -0.22 8.98
C THR A 84 5.57 0.78 7.89
N ASP A 85 5.01 1.99 7.95
CA ASP A 85 5.28 3.05 6.98
C ASP A 85 6.78 3.39 6.92
N LEU A 86 7.44 3.53 8.07
CA LEU A 86 8.87 3.86 8.13
C LEU A 86 9.78 2.71 7.65
N ILE A 87 9.48 1.46 8.03
CA ILE A 87 10.25 0.30 7.54
C ILE A 87 10.14 0.16 6.03
N LEU A 88 8.92 0.18 5.48
CA LEU A 88 8.69 0.03 4.04
C LEU A 88 9.25 1.22 3.27
N SER A 89 9.09 2.44 3.78
CA SER A 89 9.66 3.64 3.17
C SER A 89 11.18 3.60 3.14
N THR A 90 11.84 3.11 4.19
CA THR A 90 13.29 2.94 4.19
C THR A 90 13.75 1.97 3.11
N ILE A 91 13.06 0.83 2.95
CA ILE A 91 13.39 -0.15 1.91
C ILE A 91 13.23 0.45 0.51
N VAL A 92 12.17 1.22 0.27
CA VAL A 92 11.90 1.83 -1.04
C VAL A 92 12.82 3.02 -1.33
N GLU A 93 13.04 3.88 -0.35
CA GLU A 93 13.79 5.13 -0.53
C GLU A 93 15.30 4.91 -0.62
N ALA A 94 15.84 3.96 0.15
CA ALA A 94 17.26 3.63 0.15
C ALA A 94 17.64 2.49 -0.82
N GLY A 95 16.64 1.69 -1.22
CA GLY A 95 16.86 0.42 -1.94
C GLY A 95 17.22 -0.72 -0.99
N TYR A 96 16.69 -1.90 -1.24
CA TYR A 96 16.80 -3.08 -0.35
C TYR A 96 18.25 -3.60 -0.17
N ASP A 97 19.19 -3.26 -1.08
CA ASP A 97 20.61 -3.67 -1.01
C ASP A 97 21.52 -2.66 -0.32
N SER A 98 21.03 -1.44 -0.05
CA SER A 98 21.75 -0.47 0.76
C SER A 98 21.90 -0.92 2.21
N ASP A 99 22.77 -0.30 2.98
CA ASP A 99 22.93 -0.61 4.41
C ASP A 99 21.64 -0.38 5.19
N ASP A 100 20.95 0.74 4.93
CA ASP A 100 19.68 1.07 5.57
C ASP A 100 18.56 0.13 5.12
N GLY A 101 18.46 -0.20 3.82
CA GLY A 101 17.50 -1.18 3.32
C GLY A 101 17.70 -2.56 3.93
N LYS A 102 18.94 -3.04 4.02
CA LYS A 102 19.28 -4.30 4.69
C LYS A 102 18.94 -4.28 6.19
N ARG A 103 19.18 -3.15 6.86
CA ARG A 103 18.80 -2.97 8.27
C ARG A 103 17.28 -3.01 8.43
N ALA A 104 16.54 -2.32 7.57
CA ALA A 104 15.08 -2.31 7.58
C ALA A 104 14.47 -3.70 7.36
N ILE A 105 15.01 -4.48 6.40
CA ILE A 105 14.57 -5.86 6.17
C ILE A 105 14.90 -6.76 7.37
N ARG A 106 16.09 -6.65 7.96
CA ARG A 106 16.43 -7.40 9.17
C ARG A 106 15.49 -7.08 10.33
N GLN A 107 15.15 -5.79 10.52
CA GLN A 107 14.19 -5.37 11.54
C GLN A 107 12.81 -5.96 11.29
N MET A 108 12.32 -5.90 10.04
CA MET A 108 11.05 -6.49 9.63
C MET A 108 11.02 -8.00 9.89
N ASN A 109 12.08 -8.73 9.49
CA ASN A 109 12.19 -10.17 9.72
C ASN A 109 12.23 -10.50 11.21
N ARG A 110 12.93 -9.70 12.03
CA ARG A 110 12.96 -9.85 13.50
C ARG A 110 11.59 -9.69 14.13
N ILE A 111 10.80 -8.73 13.65
CA ILE A 111 9.42 -8.51 14.13
C ILE A 111 8.55 -9.70 13.75
N HIS A 112 8.57 -10.10 12.49
CA HIS A 112 7.76 -11.20 11.97
C HIS A 112 8.12 -12.54 12.61
N GLY A 113 9.41 -12.79 12.91
CA GLY A 113 9.87 -14.00 13.55
C GLY A 113 9.36 -14.23 14.99
N ARG A 114 8.66 -13.25 15.58
CA ARG A 114 7.98 -13.41 16.87
C ARG A 114 6.60 -14.08 16.77
N PHE A 115 6.10 -14.28 15.55
CA PHE A 115 4.75 -14.77 15.27
C PHE A 115 4.81 -15.99 14.36
N GLU A 116 3.89 -16.91 14.55
CA GLU A 116 3.67 -18.01 13.61
C GLU A 116 2.80 -17.49 12.45
N ILE A 117 3.43 -17.22 11.32
CA ILE A 117 2.77 -16.72 10.11
C ILE A 117 3.00 -17.73 8.98
N ALA A 118 1.95 -18.17 8.34
CA ALA A 118 2.05 -19.09 7.21
C ALA A 118 2.75 -18.44 6.01
N ASN A 119 3.50 -19.24 5.24
CA ASN A 119 4.20 -18.72 4.06
C ASN A 119 3.24 -18.11 3.04
N GLU A 120 2.06 -18.71 2.87
CA GLU A 120 1.03 -18.21 1.95
C GLU A 120 0.49 -16.84 2.37
N ASP A 121 0.38 -16.58 3.69
CA ASP A 121 0.00 -15.26 4.20
C ASP A 121 1.07 -14.21 3.87
N PHE A 122 2.35 -14.53 4.06
CA PHE A 122 3.46 -13.66 3.65
C PHE A 122 3.43 -13.39 2.15
N LEU A 123 3.24 -14.42 1.34
CA LEU A 123 3.17 -14.30 -0.11
C LEU A 123 1.97 -13.43 -0.55
N TYR A 124 0.83 -13.59 0.10
CA TYR A 124 -0.34 -12.76 -0.16
C TYR A 124 -0.10 -11.28 0.21
N VAL A 125 0.46 -11.02 1.40
CA VAL A 125 0.82 -9.65 1.82
C VAL A 125 1.78 -9.02 0.82
N LEU A 126 2.83 -9.74 0.43
CA LEU A 126 3.79 -9.29 -0.58
C LEU A 126 3.09 -8.95 -1.91
N SER A 127 2.22 -9.82 -2.38
CA SER A 127 1.47 -9.61 -3.63
C SER A 127 0.55 -8.38 -3.55
N SER A 128 -0.01 -8.07 -2.37
CA SER A 128 -0.84 -6.89 -2.16
C SER A 128 -0.04 -5.60 -2.35
N PHE A 129 1.23 -5.57 -1.95
CA PHE A 129 2.11 -4.43 -2.18
C PHE A 129 2.50 -4.23 -3.64
N VAL A 130 2.45 -5.29 -4.45
CA VAL A 130 2.59 -5.19 -5.92
C VAL A 130 1.32 -4.64 -6.54
N PHE A 131 0.16 -5.25 -6.26
CA PHE A 131 -1.04 -5.01 -7.06
C PHE A 131 -1.89 -3.83 -6.59
N GLU A 132 -1.88 -3.46 -5.32
CA GLU A 132 -2.70 -2.32 -4.86
C GLU A 132 -2.22 -0.96 -5.40
N PRO A 133 -0.91 -0.64 -5.49
CA PRO A 133 -0.46 0.57 -6.18
C PRO A 133 -0.85 0.61 -7.66
N ILE A 134 -0.81 -0.53 -8.35
CA ILE A 134 -1.22 -0.65 -9.76
C ILE A 134 -2.73 -0.39 -9.90
N ARG A 135 -3.55 -1.07 -9.07
CA ARG A 135 -5.02 -0.91 -9.04
C ARG A 135 -5.43 0.51 -8.67
N TRP A 136 -4.76 1.08 -7.67
CA TRP A 136 -5.02 2.46 -7.24
C TRP A 136 -4.74 3.46 -8.34
N ASN A 137 -3.56 3.41 -8.95
CA ASN A 137 -3.19 4.36 -10.00
C ASN A 137 -4.03 4.21 -11.26
N ALA A 138 -4.43 3.00 -11.63
CA ALA A 138 -5.39 2.77 -12.72
C ALA A 138 -6.76 3.41 -12.46
N ARG A 139 -7.17 3.54 -11.19
CA ARG A 139 -8.48 4.05 -10.78
C ARG A 139 -8.46 5.53 -10.40
N PHE A 140 -7.43 5.99 -9.68
CA PHE A 140 -7.36 7.28 -9.00
C PHE A 140 -6.04 8.04 -9.20
N GLY A 141 -5.03 7.44 -9.83
CA GLY A 141 -3.78 8.10 -10.17
C GLY A 141 -3.98 9.20 -11.22
N TRP A 142 -3.06 10.14 -11.28
CA TRP A 142 -3.07 11.15 -12.34
C TRP A 142 -2.77 10.56 -13.73
N ARG A 143 -2.17 9.37 -13.77
CA ARG A 143 -2.07 8.43 -14.90
C ARG A 143 -2.01 7.00 -14.37
N PRO A 144 -2.33 5.99 -15.18
CA PRO A 144 -2.01 4.61 -14.85
C PRO A 144 -0.49 4.39 -14.89
N LEU A 145 -0.02 3.33 -14.21
CA LEU A 145 1.36 2.87 -14.33
C LEU A 145 1.58 2.26 -15.73
N VAL A 146 2.69 2.60 -16.37
CA VAL A 146 3.12 1.97 -17.63
C VAL A 146 3.68 0.57 -17.35
N GLU A 147 3.91 -0.22 -18.40
CA GLU A 147 4.37 -1.60 -18.27
C GLU A 147 5.69 -1.71 -17.52
N ALA A 148 6.67 -0.85 -17.83
CA ALA A 148 7.95 -0.82 -17.14
C ALA A 148 7.80 -0.58 -15.62
N GLU A 149 6.91 0.31 -15.20
CA GLU A 149 6.62 0.58 -13.78
C GLU A 149 5.97 -0.63 -13.09
N ARG A 150 5.02 -1.30 -13.75
CA ARG A 150 4.37 -2.50 -13.22
C ARG A 150 5.34 -3.66 -13.04
N LEU A 151 6.18 -3.90 -14.04
CA LEU A 151 7.20 -4.94 -13.99
C LEU A 151 8.29 -4.62 -12.96
N ALA A 152 8.74 -3.38 -12.89
CA ALA A 152 9.69 -2.93 -11.87
C ALA A 152 9.14 -3.07 -10.45
N THR A 153 7.86 -2.72 -10.22
CA THR A 153 7.19 -2.92 -8.92
C THR A 153 7.15 -4.40 -8.56
N PHE A 154 6.81 -5.28 -9.51
CA PHE A 154 6.84 -6.72 -9.30
C PHE A 154 8.25 -7.22 -8.94
N GLN A 155 9.27 -6.87 -9.73
CA GLN A 155 10.66 -7.29 -9.48
C GLN A 155 11.18 -6.79 -8.11
N PHE A 156 10.89 -5.55 -7.78
CA PHE A 156 11.29 -4.96 -6.49
C PHE A 156 10.74 -5.77 -5.31
N TRP A 157 9.43 -6.02 -5.29
CA TRP A 157 8.81 -6.78 -4.20
C TRP A 157 9.19 -8.24 -4.21
N LEU A 158 9.45 -8.85 -5.38
CA LEU A 158 10.01 -10.19 -5.49
C LEU A 158 11.35 -10.30 -4.76
N GLU A 159 12.24 -9.32 -4.97
CA GLU A 159 13.55 -9.26 -4.32
C GLU A 159 13.44 -9.00 -2.80
N VAL A 160 12.50 -8.17 -2.38
CA VAL A 160 12.19 -7.99 -0.94
C VAL A 160 11.67 -9.31 -0.35
N GLY A 161 10.74 -9.99 -1.02
CA GLY A 161 10.20 -11.28 -0.58
C GLY A 161 11.29 -12.36 -0.42
N ARG A 162 12.26 -12.43 -1.35
CA ARG A 162 13.42 -13.34 -1.24
C ARG A 162 14.25 -13.07 0.01
N ARG A 163 14.47 -11.78 0.34
CA ARG A 163 15.21 -11.36 1.56
C ARG A 163 14.41 -11.57 2.85
N MET A 164 13.10 -11.72 2.73
CA MET A 164 12.21 -12.15 3.82
C MET A 164 12.15 -13.68 3.95
N ALA A 165 12.86 -14.43 3.12
CA ALA A 165 12.81 -15.90 3.04
C ALA A 165 11.41 -16.46 2.72
N ILE A 166 10.56 -15.69 2.01
CA ILE A 166 9.28 -16.18 1.50
C ILE A 166 9.56 -17.24 0.44
N LYS A 167 8.90 -18.38 0.58
CA LYS A 167 9.08 -19.53 -0.32
C LYS A 167 8.06 -19.50 -1.46
N GLU A 168 8.40 -20.19 -2.55
CA GLU A 168 7.48 -20.45 -3.67
C GLU A 168 6.87 -19.16 -4.27
N ILE A 169 7.66 -18.10 -4.31
CA ILE A 169 7.22 -16.85 -4.93
C ILE A 169 7.07 -17.10 -6.45
N PRO A 170 5.88 -16.85 -7.04
CA PRO A 170 5.66 -17.01 -8.47
C PRO A 170 6.69 -16.24 -9.31
N ALA A 171 7.16 -16.89 -10.39
CA ALA A 171 8.24 -16.35 -11.21
C ALA A 171 7.78 -15.23 -12.16
N THR A 172 6.47 -15.18 -12.49
CA THR A 172 5.91 -14.20 -13.42
C THR A 172 4.88 -13.30 -12.73
N TYR A 173 4.72 -12.10 -13.31
CA TYR A 173 3.73 -11.13 -12.87
C TYR A 173 2.30 -11.72 -12.92
N GLU A 174 1.98 -12.46 -13.99
CA GLU A 174 0.66 -13.06 -14.22
C GLU A 174 0.35 -14.16 -13.21
N GLU A 175 1.33 -14.99 -12.87
CA GLU A 175 1.19 -16.04 -11.85
C GLU A 175 0.95 -15.43 -10.47
N LEU A 176 1.73 -14.41 -10.09
CA LEU A 176 1.53 -13.71 -8.82
C LEU A 176 0.17 -13.01 -8.77
N GLN A 177 -0.29 -12.43 -9.89
CA GLN A 177 -1.60 -11.81 -9.99
C GLN A 177 -2.73 -12.83 -9.81
N ARG A 178 -2.60 -13.98 -10.43
CA ARG A 178 -3.55 -15.08 -10.28
C ARG A 178 -3.60 -15.55 -8.83
N PHE A 179 -2.43 -15.82 -8.24
CA PHE A 179 -2.32 -16.18 -6.83
C PHE A 179 -3.02 -15.16 -5.94
N ASN A 180 -2.74 -13.86 -6.09
CA ASN A 180 -3.36 -12.79 -5.29
C ASN A 180 -4.89 -12.85 -5.36
N GLN A 181 -5.46 -12.97 -6.57
CA GLN A 181 -6.90 -13.00 -6.77
C GLN A 181 -7.56 -14.29 -6.23
N GLU A 182 -6.91 -15.44 -6.40
CA GLU A 182 -7.39 -16.72 -5.91
C GLU A 182 -7.33 -16.79 -4.39
N TYR A 183 -6.24 -16.27 -3.80
CA TYR A 183 -6.07 -16.20 -2.36
C TYR A 183 -7.16 -15.34 -1.69
N GLU A 184 -7.46 -14.17 -2.25
CA GLU A 184 -8.56 -13.32 -1.76
C GLU A 184 -9.91 -14.03 -1.83
N ARG A 185 -10.23 -14.67 -2.96
CA ARG A 185 -11.49 -15.41 -3.12
C ARG A 185 -11.62 -16.56 -2.12
N ALA A 186 -10.54 -17.24 -1.83
CA ALA A 186 -10.52 -18.38 -0.92
C ALA A 186 -10.56 -17.97 0.56
N ASN A 187 -9.92 -16.85 0.91
CA ASN A 187 -9.62 -16.51 2.31
C ASN A 187 -10.40 -15.32 2.87
N PHE A 188 -10.95 -14.42 2.05
CA PHE A 188 -11.73 -13.29 2.58
C PHE A 188 -13.03 -13.80 3.21
N ARG A 189 -13.07 -13.78 4.53
CA ARG A 189 -14.20 -14.23 5.33
C ARG A 189 -14.39 -13.34 6.55
N PRO A 190 -15.65 -13.10 6.98
CA PRO A 190 -15.92 -12.35 8.19
C PRO A 190 -15.45 -13.13 9.42
N THR A 191 -14.63 -12.49 10.24
CA THR A 191 -14.26 -12.95 11.60
C THR A 191 -14.30 -11.78 12.57
N GLU A 192 -14.41 -12.06 13.86
CA GLU A 192 -14.40 -11.01 14.88
C GLU A 192 -13.05 -10.34 15.00
N GLU A 193 -11.95 -11.06 14.77
CA GLU A 193 -10.59 -10.53 14.73
C GLU A 193 -10.43 -9.51 13.58
N ALA A 194 -10.81 -9.89 12.35
CA ALA A 194 -10.79 -9.00 11.19
C ALA A 194 -11.63 -7.75 11.46
N ARG A 195 -12.82 -7.92 12.04
CA ARG A 195 -13.69 -6.81 12.39
C ARG A 195 -13.04 -5.86 13.40
N ARG A 196 -12.42 -6.38 14.49
CA ARG A 196 -11.76 -5.55 15.51
C ARG A 196 -10.58 -4.79 14.92
N VAL A 197 -9.68 -5.46 14.21
CA VAL A 197 -8.51 -4.84 13.54
C VAL A 197 -8.96 -3.80 12.51
N GLY A 198 -9.98 -4.14 11.71
CA GLY A 198 -10.53 -3.22 10.71
C GLY A 198 -11.16 -1.97 11.33
N LEU A 199 -11.89 -2.10 12.44
CA LEU A 199 -12.48 -0.98 13.17
C LEU A 199 -11.38 -0.09 13.79
N ALA A 200 -10.38 -0.69 14.45
CA ALA A 200 -9.26 0.05 15.04
C ALA A 200 -8.47 0.83 13.98
N THR A 201 -8.21 0.22 12.83
CA THR A 201 -7.54 0.87 11.70
C THR A 201 -8.38 2.02 11.12
N ARG A 202 -9.68 1.80 10.90
CA ARG A 202 -10.60 2.85 10.47
C ARG A 202 -10.59 4.03 11.45
N ASP A 203 -10.71 3.77 12.74
CA ASP A 203 -10.80 4.81 13.77
C ASP A 203 -9.49 5.58 13.92
N MET A 204 -8.35 4.92 13.73
CA MET A 204 -7.04 5.57 13.61
C MET A 204 -7.01 6.58 12.45
N PHE A 205 -7.48 6.18 11.24
CA PHE A 205 -7.54 7.11 10.10
C PHE A 205 -8.50 8.27 10.34
N LEU A 206 -9.65 8.01 10.98
CA LEU A 206 -10.61 9.07 11.32
C LEU A 206 -10.05 10.08 12.33
N ALA A 207 -9.19 9.64 13.24
CA ALA A 207 -8.52 10.53 14.19
C ALA A 207 -7.56 11.54 13.52
N TRP A 208 -7.17 11.32 12.26
CA TRP A 208 -6.39 12.30 11.50
C TRP A 208 -7.22 13.52 11.05
N PHE A 209 -8.54 13.43 11.11
CA PHE A 209 -9.49 14.46 10.66
C PHE A 209 -10.49 14.81 11.76
N PRO A 210 -10.04 15.47 12.85
CA PRO A 210 -10.89 15.72 14.04
C PRO A 210 -12.13 16.58 13.74
N GLY A 211 -12.10 17.39 12.67
CA GLY A 211 -13.25 18.20 12.26
C GLY A 211 -14.29 17.46 11.42
N LEU A 212 -14.01 16.22 10.98
CA LEU A 212 -14.93 15.44 10.18
C LEU A 212 -15.80 14.55 11.07
N PRO A 213 -17.15 14.66 11.00
CA PRO A 213 -18.00 13.75 11.77
C PRO A 213 -17.69 12.29 11.41
N LYS A 214 -17.40 11.46 12.42
CA LYS A 214 -16.93 10.07 12.27
C LYS A 214 -17.77 9.24 11.29
N ARG A 215 -19.09 9.40 11.31
CA ARG A 215 -20.02 8.69 10.42
C ARG A 215 -19.74 8.98 8.93
N PHE A 216 -19.43 10.23 8.57
CA PHE A 216 -19.15 10.61 7.18
C PHE A 216 -17.75 10.14 6.76
N GLY A 217 -16.75 10.32 7.63
CA GLY A 217 -15.40 9.82 7.40
C GLY A 217 -15.35 8.29 7.21
N ALA A 218 -16.08 7.54 8.03
CA ALA A 218 -16.19 6.08 7.89
C ALA A 218 -16.79 5.68 6.53
N GLN A 219 -17.86 6.35 6.10
CA GLN A 219 -18.47 6.09 4.79
C GLN A 219 -17.50 6.40 3.63
N ALA A 220 -16.66 7.43 3.76
CA ALA A 220 -15.64 7.74 2.77
C ALA A 220 -14.55 6.64 2.68
N ILE A 221 -14.11 6.10 3.83
CA ILE A 221 -13.18 4.95 3.87
C ILE A 221 -13.82 3.73 3.22
N TYR A 222 -15.07 3.40 3.58
CA TYR A 222 -15.79 2.26 3.00
C TYR A 222 -16.01 2.40 1.48
N ALA A 223 -16.14 3.63 0.97
CA ALA A 223 -16.30 3.88 -0.46
C ALA A 223 -15.08 3.48 -1.30
N LEU A 224 -13.90 3.37 -0.70
CA LEU A 224 -12.67 2.92 -1.35
C LEU A 224 -12.58 1.39 -1.44
N MET A 225 -13.31 0.67 -0.59
CA MET A 225 -13.30 -0.79 -0.49
C MET A 225 -14.24 -1.43 -1.52
N ASP A 226 -13.84 -2.59 -2.02
CA ASP A 226 -14.71 -3.46 -2.82
C ASP A 226 -15.65 -4.30 -1.93
N GLU A 227 -16.61 -4.96 -2.57
CA GLU A 227 -17.63 -5.74 -1.84
C GLU A 227 -17.07 -6.90 -1.03
N PRO A 228 -16.09 -7.71 -1.54
CA PRO A 228 -15.47 -8.77 -0.75
C PRO A 228 -14.80 -8.25 0.52
N LEU A 229 -14.09 -7.10 0.41
CA LEU A 229 -13.39 -6.49 1.54
C LEU A 229 -14.36 -5.95 2.58
N LEU A 230 -15.44 -5.27 2.16
CA LEU A 230 -16.50 -4.81 3.07
C LEU A 230 -17.15 -5.98 3.80
N ALA A 231 -17.43 -7.08 3.08
CA ALA A 231 -18.06 -8.27 3.66
C ALA A 231 -17.14 -8.93 4.70
N ALA A 232 -15.83 -9.05 4.42
CA ALA A 232 -14.87 -9.66 5.34
C ALA A 232 -14.76 -8.92 6.68
N PHE A 233 -14.91 -7.59 6.68
CA PHE A 233 -14.96 -6.79 7.92
C PHE A 233 -16.35 -6.66 8.55
N GLY A 234 -17.40 -7.10 7.86
CA GLY A 234 -18.78 -6.80 8.27
C GLY A 234 -19.08 -5.30 8.25
N PHE A 235 -18.44 -4.54 7.34
CA PHE A 235 -18.68 -3.12 7.18
C PHE A 235 -19.91 -2.86 6.29
N PRO A 236 -20.68 -1.81 6.58
CA PRO A 236 -21.85 -1.49 5.77
C PRO A 236 -21.43 -0.97 4.38
N ARG A 237 -22.23 -1.32 3.39
CA ARG A 237 -22.07 -0.74 2.04
C ARG A 237 -22.34 0.77 2.07
N PRO A 238 -21.43 1.61 1.60
CA PRO A 238 -21.67 3.04 1.52
C PRO A 238 -22.79 3.34 0.49
N PRO A 239 -23.62 4.36 0.74
CA PRO A 239 -24.62 4.79 -0.22
C PRO A 239 -23.97 5.14 -1.57
N ARG A 240 -24.66 4.83 -2.68
CA ARG A 240 -24.15 5.13 -4.03
C ARG A 240 -23.71 6.58 -4.23
N PRO A 241 -24.45 7.61 -3.74
CA PRO A 241 -23.99 9.00 -3.85
C PRO A 241 -22.68 9.28 -3.14
N VAL A 242 -22.45 8.66 -1.95
CA VAL A 242 -21.19 8.81 -1.21
C VAL A 242 -20.04 8.20 -2.00
N ARG A 243 -20.20 6.98 -2.52
CA ARG A 243 -19.18 6.34 -3.36
C ARG A 243 -18.86 7.20 -4.58
N ALA A 244 -19.87 7.69 -5.29
CA ALA A 244 -19.70 8.56 -6.45
C ALA A 244 -18.97 9.86 -6.09
N ALA A 245 -19.31 10.49 -4.96
CA ALA A 245 -18.67 11.73 -4.51
C ALA A 245 -17.19 11.51 -4.15
N VAL A 246 -16.86 10.42 -3.44
CA VAL A 246 -15.47 10.07 -3.12
C VAL A 246 -14.66 9.80 -4.39
N GLU A 247 -15.19 8.99 -5.31
CA GLU A 247 -14.52 8.73 -6.59
C GLU A 247 -14.35 10.00 -7.43
N ALA A 248 -15.36 10.86 -7.49
CA ALA A 248 -15.28 12.13 -8.19
C ALA A 248 -14.21 13.05 -7.60
N SER A 249 -14.12 13.13 -6.26
CA SER A 249 -13.13 13.97 -5.60
C SER A 249 -11.69 13.48 -5.86
N LEU A 250 -11.46 12.16 -5.85
CA LEU A 250 -10.16 11.57 -6.18
C LEU A 250 -9.77 11.80 -7.64
N ARG A 251 -10.71 11.64 -8.57
CA ARG A 251 -10.47 11.92 -9.99
C ARG A 251 -10.22 13.41 -10.25
N THR A 252 -10.93 14.30 -9.54
CA THR A 252 -10.68 15.76 -9.64
C THR A 252 -9.27 16.08 -9.12
N ARG A 253 -8.86 15.49 -7.98
CA ARG A 253 -7.49 15.61 -7.51
C ARG A 253 -6.49 15.10 -8.55
N ALA A 254 -6.73 13.94 -9.15
CA ALA A 254 -5.87 13.34 -10.16
C ALA A 254 -5.67 14.29 -11.36
N ARG A 255 -6.76 14.88 -11.87
CA ARG A 255 -6.71 15.88 -12.94
C ARG A 255 -5.93 17.13 -12.54
N ALA A 256 -6.14 17.63 -11.31
CA ALA A 256 -5.38 18.77 -10.80
C ALA A 256 -3.87 18.47 -10.72
N VAL A 257 -3.50 17.27 -10.24
CA VAL A 257 -2.09 16.82 -10.20
C VAL A 257 -1.49 16.71 -11.60
N ALA A 258 -2.25 16.25 -12.59
CA ALA A 258 -1.80 16.15 -13.98
C ALA A 258 -1.43 17.52 -14.59
N LEU A 259 -2.02 18.59 -14.10
CA LEU A 259 -1.76 19.97 -14.56
C LEU A 259 -0.59 20.64 -13.82
N LEU A 260 -0.12 20.07 -12.71
CA LEU A 260 0.99 20.64 -11.95
C LEU A 260 2.34 20.29 -12.58
N PRO A 261 3.38 21.12 -12.45
CA PRO A 261 4.71 20.78 -12.92
C PRO A 261 5.28 19.58 -12.16
N PRO A 262 6.19 18.78 -12.76
CA PRO A 262 6.90 17.71 -12.09
C PRO A 262 7.58 18.19 -10.80
N ARG A 263 7.63 17.33 -9.78
CA ARG A 263 8.32 17.62 -8.52
C ARG A 263 9.81 17.80 -8.82
N ARG A 264 10.43 18.80 -8.21
CA ARG A 264 11.88 19.01 -8.30
C ARG A 264 12.65 18.18 -7.25
N ASN A 265 12.03 17.95 -6.08
CA ASN A 265 12.64 17.24 -4.96
C ASN A 265 11.83 16.00 -4.60
N PRO A 266 12.47 14.88 -4.18
CA PRO A 266 11.79 13.69 -3.75
C PRO A 266 10.96 13.95 -2.49
N ARG A 267 9.83 13.28 -2.40
CA ARG A 267 8.99 13.31 -1.21
C ARG A 267 9.32 12.09 -0.34
N LEU A 268 10.37 12.20 0.45
CA LEU A 268 10.81 11.12 1.33
C LEU A 268 9.94 11.06 2.60
N ARG A 269 9.39 9.88 2.88
CA ARG A 269 8.60 9.61 4.09
C ARG A 269 9.50 9.51 5.31
N THR A 270 10.68 8.91 5.15
CA THR A 270 11.66 8.74 6.22
C THR A 270 12.15 10.05 6.82
N ARG A 271 12.11 11.14 6.07
CA ARG A 271 12.51 12.49 6.52
C ARG A 271 11.38 13.31 7.12
N ARG A 272 10.20 12.71 7.30
CA ARG A 272 9.04 13.41 7.84
C ARG A 272 8.77 12.97 9.27
N LYS A 273 8.40 13.93 10.09
CA LYS A 273 7.79 13.63 11.39
C LYS A 273 6.53 12.80 11.17
N THR A 274 6.44 11.66 11.85
CA THR A 274 5.20 10.86 11.93
C THR A 274 4.39 11.28 13.17
N ARG A 275 3.26 10.64 13.40
CA ARG A 275 2.44 10.92 14.58
C ARG A 275 3.01 10.29 15.85
N SER A 276 3.73 9.17 15.70
CA SER A 276 4.32 8.43 16.83
C SER A 276 5.79 8.76 17.06
N TYR A 277 6.49 9.27 16.05
CA TYR A 277 7.93 9.52 16.11
C TYR A 277 8.30 10.93 15.66
N GLY A 278 9.34 11.47 16.30
CA GLY A 278 10.03 12.68 15.84
C GLY A 278 10.75 12.47 14.50
N GLN A 279 11.73 13.34 14.21
CA GLN A 279 12.58 13.18 13.03
C GLN A 279 13.80 12.26 13.29
N ASP A 280 14.17 12.06 14.56
CA ASP A 280 15.38 11.36 14.99
C ASP A 280 15.10 9.89 15.37
N TRP A 281 14.08 9.27 14.78
CA TRP A 281 13.74 7.87 15.00
C TRP A 281 14.82 6.92 14.50
N GLN A 282 14.96 5.77 15.13
CA GLN A 282 15.90 4.72 14.74
C GLN A 282 15.15 3.47 14.30
N LEU A 283 15.68 2.74 13.31
CA LEU A 283 15.07 1.50 12.80
C LEU A 283 14.82 0.47 13.91
N GLU A 284 15.71 0.41 14.87
CA GLU A 284 15.68 -0.54 15.98
C GLU A 284 14.55 -0.27 16.99
N GLU A 285 13.98 0.94 17.00
CA GLU A 285 12.86 1.36 17.84
C GLU A 285 11.50 0.96 17.24
N LEU A 286 11.50 0.61 15.95
CA LEU A 286 10.29 0.23 15.25
C LEU A 286 9.85 -1.18 15.61
N GLY A 287 8.54 -1.37 15.78
CA GLY A 287 7.92 -2.66 16.08
C GLY A 287 7.22 -2.72 17.42
N PRO A 288 6.63 -3.88 17.76
CA PRO A 288 5.99 -4.11 19.05
C PRO A 288 7.00 -4.02 20.19
N ALA A 289 6.57 -3.44 21.31
CA ALA A 289 7.40 -3.34 22.51
C ALA A 289 7.66 -4.71 23.14
#